data_3df099c3663d474a30f6561895be22ed
#
_entry.id   3df099c3663d474a30f6561895be22ed
#
_cell.length_a   1.000
_cell.length_b   1.000
_cell.length_c   1.000
_cell.angle_alpha   90.00
_cell.angle_beta   90.00
_cell.angle_gamma   90.00
#
_symmetry.space_group_name_H-M   'P 1'
#
loop_
_entity.id
_entity.type
_entity.pdbx_description
1 polymer ?
#
loop_
_entity_poly.entity_id
_entity_poly.type
_entity_poly.pdbx_seq_one_letter_code
_entity_poly.pdbx_strand_id
1 'polypeptide(L)'
;MPEKIINTRIQVLNDTAEALAAHGTAVPRAGEIVYENDTRKMKIGDGNTSYANLKYFGGDSAKHFDVMANADEEDVAAILRVVGDAEIHIGDTAIVKRTIINDKISHTAYVYNGTNWAACDGNYRADNVYFDDDITYTVAIGTLAQPSGSAKFEAKGKNVEQVFASLMAQEQNPSKSNPAVSFSVEGGFGTFEIGTKKTLSYTAALSAGSYTYGPATGITAQSWSVSCTGVAGTKTTPTGTFENVVAESNSKRIVATAQYGDGAIPVTNLGNPYEAGQIKAGSATANSKEFKGVRYMFWGPMTEDIALNSASIRALSHKEAAAKKTLATFGAGADAKKIVVAVPAGYKVTKVLMPSAMNADATASFVKQNTQVQVEGAEGYAATAYDVWVYQPASIDSSETYAVTIG
;
A
#
# COMPACT_ATOMS: atom_id res chain seq x y z
N MET A 1 5.08 54.01 -24.82
CA MET A 1 6.07 54.14 -25.93
C MET A 1 6.60 52.77 -26.21
N PRO A 2 6.61 52.25 -27.46
CA PRO A 2 7.13 50.94 -27.75
C PRO A 2 8.63 50.89 -27.54
N GLU A 3 9.12 49.93 -26.77
CA GLU A 3 10.53 49.63 -26.63
C GLU A 3 11.14 49.32 -27.99
N LYS A 4 12.09 50.13 -28.39
CA LYS A 4 12.88 49.94 -29.62
C LYS A 4 13.98 48.96 -29.31
N ILE A 5 13.80 47.67 -29.63
CA ILE A 5 14.87 46.66 -29.56
C ILE A 5 15.89 47.02 -30.64
N ILE A 6 17.04 47.52 -30.20
CA ILE A 6 18.17 47.79 -31.11
C ILE A 6 18.98 46.49 -31.18
N ASN A 7 18.82 45.74 -32.27
CA ASN A 7 19.70 44.62 -32.60
C ASN A 7 21.05 45.17 -33.09
N THR A 8 21.94 45.46 -32.19
CA THR A 8 23.29 45.87 -32.53
C THR A 8 24.23 44.67 -32.51
N ARG A 9 24.71 44.21 -33.64
CA ARG A 9 25.85 43.30 -33.69
C ARG A 9 27.08 44.10 -33.30
N ILE A 10 27.72 43.75 -32.19
CA ILE A 10 29.02 44.25 -31.83
C ILE A 10 30.02 43.47 -32.67
N GLN A 11 30.68 44.14 -33.60
CA GLN A 11 31.79 43.57 -34.36
C GLN A 11 33.07 43.83 -33.56
N VAL A 12 33.67 42.73 -33.06
CA VAL A 12 34.93 42.76 -32.34
C VAL A 12 36.06 42.76 -33.40
N LEU A 13 37.01 43.66 -33.29
CA LEU A 13 38.23 43.58 -34.08
C LEU A 13 39.03 42.36 -33.64
N ASN A 14 39.26 41.41 -34.52
CA ASN A 14 39.97 40.19 -34.17
C ASN A 14 40.97 39.75 -35.22
N ASP A 15 42.10 39.27 -34.77
CA ASP A 15 43.19 38.71 -35.59
C ASP A 15 44.16 37.95 -34.65
N THR A 16 45.24 37.41 -35.19
CA THR A 16 46.32 36.84 -34.36
C THR A 16 47.07 37.97 -33.64
N ALA A 17 47.68 37.65 -32.49
CA ALA A 17 48.49 38.63 -31.75
C ALA A 17 49.58 39.25 -32.62
N GLU A 18 50.24 38.47 -33.51
CA GLU A 18 51.26 38.91 -34.44
C GLU A 18 50.70 39.90 -35.50
N ALA A 19 49.55 39.56 -36.09
CA ALA A 19 48.89 40.41 -37.07
C ALA A 19 48.39 41.72 -36.43
N LEU A 20 47.86 41.68 -35.24
CA LEU A 20 47.49 42.91 -34.53
C LEU A 20 48.69 43.74 -34.09
N ALA A 21 49.78 43.07 -33.69
CA ALA A 21 51.04 43.77 -33.36
C ALA A 21 51.68 44.46 -34.56
N ALA A 22 51.53 43.96 -35.79
CA ALA A 22 51.96 44.62 -37.01
C ALA A 22 51.29 46.00 -37.20
N HIS A 23 50.12 46.19 -36.60
CA HIS A 23 49.40 47.48 -36.55
C HIS A 23 49.53 48.17 -35.19
N GLY A 24 50.57 47.87 -34.44
CA GLY A 24 50.72 48.22 -33.02
C GLY A 24 50.69 49.73 -32.72
N THR A 25 50.86 50.58 -33.72
CA THR A 25 50.71 52.06 -33.62
C THR A 25 49.27 52.54 -33.77
N ALA A 26 48.35 51.66 -34.23
CA ALA A 26 46.92 52.00 -34.31
C ALA A 26 46.30 52.17 -32.89
N VAL A 27 45.50 53.23 -32.75
CA VAL A 27 44.80 53.54 -31.50
C VAL A 27 43.36 53.05 -31.61
N PRO A 28 42.99 51.96 -30.92
CA PRO A 28 41.61 51.52 -30.89
C PRO A 28 40.71 52.56 -30.21
N ARG A 29 39.49 52.72 -30.70
CA ARG A 29 38.54 53.71 -30.17
C ARG A 29 38.16 53.34 -28.69
N ALA A 30 37.79 54.34 -27.94
CA ALA A 30 37.31 54.10 -26.54
C ALA A 30 36.15 53.09 -26.51
N GLY A 31 36.35 52.03 -25.77
CA GLY A 31 35.37 50.91 -25.66
C GLY A 31 35.42 49.87 -26.78
N GLU A 32 36.31 50.01 -27.77
CA GLU A 32 36.52 49.04 -28.83
C GLU A 32 37.26 47.84 -28.30
N ILE A 33 36.66 46.65 -28.52
CA ILE A 33 37.22 45.36 -28.07
C ILE A 33 38.13 44.85 -29.21
N VAL A 34 39.38 44.54 -28.88
CA VAL A 34 40.35 43.87 -29.76
C VAL A 34 40.62 42.48 -29.15
N TYR A 35 40.37 41.45 -29.93
CA TYR A 35 40.52 40.05 -29.49
C TYR A 35 41.59 39.34 -30.30
N GLU A 36 42.54 38.73 -29.62
CA GLU A 36 43.60 37.93 -30.23
C GLU A 36 43.15 36.47 -30.33
N ASN A 37 42.97 35.96 -31.54
CA ASN A 37 42.40 34.62 -31.81
C ASN A 37 43.32 33.49 -31.36
N ASP A 38 44.62 33.66 -31.41
CA ASP A 38 45.67 32.71 -31.09
C ASP A 38 45.96 32.67 -29.57
N THR A 39 46.10 33.84 -28.95
CA THR A 39 46.36 33.92 -27.50
C THR A 39 45.11 33.90 -26.65
N ARG A 40 43.90 34.06 -27.27
CA ARG A 40 42.62 34.21 -26.63
C ARG A 40 42.53 35.36 -25.62
N LYS A 41 43.35 36.38 -25.81
CA LYS A 41 43.39 37.58 -24.98
C LYS A 41 42.62 38.72 -25.63
N MET A 42 42.16 39.65 -24.81
CA MET A 42 41.50 40.85 -25.32
C MET A 42 42.10 42.10 -24.71
N LYS A 43 42.05 43.19 -25.51
CA LYS A 43 42.34 44.53 -25.05
C LYS A 43 41.11 45.42 -25.30
N ILE A 44 40.94 46.45 -24.51
CA ILE A 44 39.86 47.43 -24.70
C ILE A 44 40.47 48.75 -24.98
N GLY A 45 40.14 49.37 -26.14
CA GLY A 45 40.59 50.67 -26.54
C GLY A 45 40.12 51.73 -25.53
N ASP A 46 41.05 52.68 -25.25
CA ASP A 46 40.78 53.88 -24.46
C ASP A 46 40.65 55.10 -25.30
N GLY A 47 40.85 54.98 -26.61
CA GLY A 47 40.85 56.09 -27.59
C GLY A 47 42.11 56.92 -27.62
N ASN A 48 43.14 56.64 -26.84
CA ASN A 48 44.37 57.41 -26.73
C ASN A 48 45.64 56.54 -26.82
N THR A 49 45.55 55.28 -26.33
CA THR A 49 46.74 54.40 -26.28
C THR A 49 46.75 53.48 -27.50
N SER A 50 47.95 53.36 -28.11
CA SER A 50 48.14 52.45 -29.24
C SER A 50 47.96 50.96 -28.81
N TYR A 51 47.55 50.12 -29.76
CA TYR A 51 47.30 48.69 -29.48
C TYR A 51 48.49 48.04 -28.79
N ALA A 52 49.73 48.34 -29.22
CA ALA A 52 50.91 47.73 -28.60
C ALA A 52 51.04 48.06 -27.10
N ASN A 53 50.60 49.26 -26.70
CA ASN A 53 50.73 49.76 -25.33
C ASN A 53 49.44 49.60 -24.49
N LEU A 54 48.31 49.14 -25.11
CA LEU A 54 47.14 48.86 -24.40
C LEU A 54 47.36 47.59 -23.53
N LYS A 55 46.94 47.65 -22.28
CA LYS A 55 46.95 46.50 -21.39
C LYS A 55 45.86 45.51 -21.77
N TYR A 56 46.12 44.23 -21.57
CA TYR A 56 45.09 43.19 -21.70
C TYR A 56 43.98 43.40 -20.71
N PHE A 57 42.77 43.14 -21.15
CA PHE A 57 41.63 43.10 -20.24
C PHE A 57 41.79 41.88 -19.33
N GLY A 58 41.91 42.12 -18.03
CA GLY A 58 42.22 41.08 -17.03
C GLY A 58 43.72 41.02 -16.65
N GLY A 59 44.58 41.95 -17.18
CA GLY A 59 46.01 42.01 -16.85
C GLY A 59 46.89 41.19 -17.80
N ASP A 60 48.20 41.42 -17.75
CA ASP A 60 49.20 40.67 -18.52
C ASP A 60 49.26 39.22 -17.97
N SER A 61 48.51 38.29 -18.62
CA SER A 61 48.45 36.88 -18.28
C SER A 61 48.01 36.59 -16.82
N ALA A 62 46.71 36.69 -16.56
CA ALA A 62 46.17 36.18 -15.30
C ALA A 62 46.67 34.77 -15.05
N LYS A 63 47.49 34.61 -14.02
CA LYS A 63 48.03 33.30 -13.62
C LYS A 63 46.98 32.53 -12.88
N HIS A 64 47.02 31.20 -13.02
CA HIS A 64 46.19 30.30 -12.27
C HIS A 64 47.07 29.44 -11.38
N PHE A 65 46.74 29.36 -10.11
CA PHE A 65 47.46 28.57 -9.11
C PHE A 65 46.58 27.47 -8.58
N ASP A 66 47.00 26.23 -8.73
CA ASP A 66 46.42 25.07 -8.04
C ASP A 66 47.14 24.92 -6.70
N VAL A 67 46.40 25.07 -5.62
CA VAL A 67 46.94 25.09 -4.26
C VAL A 67 46.35 23.92 -3.45
N MET A 68 47.19 23.06 -2.90
CA MET A 68 46.77 22.09 -1.90
C MET A 68 47.10 22.68 -0.52
N ALA A 69 46.10 22.99 0.26
CA ALA A 69 46.27 23.47 1.65
C ALA A 69 46.64 22.31 2.59
N ASN A 70 47.54 22.60 3.55
CA ASN A 70 47.81 21.67 4.66
C ASN A 70 46.63 21.65 5.63
N ALA A 71 46.61 20.67 6.55
CA ALA A 71 45.43 20.39 7.40
C ALA A 71 44.91 21.59 8.20
N ASP A 72 45.80 22.43 8.73
CA ASP A 72 45.46 23.56 9.61
C ASP A 72 45.89 24.91 8.99
N GLU A 73 46.17 24.95 7.69
CA GLU A 73 46.67 26.15 7.00
C GLU A 73 45.47 26.97 6.49
N GLU A 74 45.48 28.28 6.74
CA GLU A 74 44.51 29.20 6.16
C GLU A 74 44.68 29.28 4.63
N ASP A 75 43.58 29.37 3.89
CA ASP A 75 43.58 29.32 2.42
C ASP A 75 44.48 30.39 1.80
N VAL A 76 44.45 31.63 2.31
CA VAL A 76 45.29 32.70 1.81
C VAL A 76 46.77 32.43 2.09
N ALA A 77 47.08 31.84 3.26
CA ALA A 77 48.47 31.46 3.56
C ALA A 77 48.95 30.34 2.63
N ALA A 78 48.08 29.35 2.33
CA ALA A 78 48.37 28.30 1.36
C ALA A 78 48.64 28.88 -0.06
N ILE A 79 47.84 29.87 -0.50
CA ILE A 79 48.05 30.56 -1.77
C ILE A 79 49.40 31.25 -1.75
N LEU A 80 49.71 32.07 -0.74
CA LEU A 80 50.98 32.80 -0.63
C LEU A 80 52.21 31.86 -0.60
N ARG A 81 52.08 30.70 0.06
CA ARG A 81 53.14 29.66 0.06
C ARG A 81 53.41 29.10 -1.35
N VAL A 82 52.36 28.88 -2.15
CA VAL A 82 52.49 28.33 -3.51
C VAL A 82 52.95 29.40 -4.50
N VAL A 83 52.44 30.61 -4.36
CA VAL A 83 52.81 31.75 -5.22
C VAL A 83 54.27 32.16 -5.00
N GLY A 84 54.76 32.12 -3.74
CA GLY A 84 56.15 32.50 -3.40
C GLY A 84 56.50 33.89 -3.87
N ASP A 85 57.64 34.00 -4.53
CA ASP A 85 58.16 35.28 -5.06
C ASP A 85 57.61 35.61 -6.47
N ALA A 86 56.61 34.87 -6.94
CA ALA A 86 56.03 35.14 -8.25
C ALA A 86 55.31 36.49 -8.25
N GLU A 87 55.51 37.27 -9.33
CA GLU A 87 54.78 38.51 -9.51
C GLU A 87 53.27 38.23 -9.67
N ILE A 88 52.43 38.85 -8.83
CA ILE A 88 50.96 38.67 -8.77
C ILE A 88 50.31 39.90 -9.42
N HIS A 89 49.34 39.66 -10.30
CA HIS A 89 48.60 40.70 -11.00
C HIS A 89 47.11 40.67 -10.66
N ILE A 90 46.46 41.81 -10.77
CA ILE A 90 44.99 41.87 -10.61
C ILE A 90 44.35 40.93 -11.62
N GLY A 91 43.45 40.06 -11.12
CA GLY A 91 42.79 39.04 -11.92
C GLY A 91 43.45 37.68 -11.88
N ASP A 92 44.62 37.51 -11.25
CA ASP A 92 45.20 36.20 -11.00
C ASP A 92 44.24 35.39 -10.13
N THR A 93 44.14 34.10 -10.41
CA THR A 93 43.20 33.19 -9.73
C THR A 93 43.96 32.09 -9.04
N ALA A 94 43.37 31.60 -7.93
CA ALA A 94 43.85 30.42 -7.24
C ALA A 94 42.67 29.50 -6.89
N ILE A 95 42.86 28.19 -7.03
CA ILE A 95 41.94 27.20 -6.51
C ILE A 95 42.63 26.50 -5.35
N VAL A 96 42.12 26.72 -4.13
CA VAL A 96 42.61 26.06 -2.95
C VAL A 96 41.82 24.75 -2.76
N LYS A 97 42.56 23.67 -2.73
CA LYS A 97 42.03 22.30 -2.50
C LYS A 97 42.35 21.92 -1.07
N ARG A 98 41.35 21.51 -0.33
CA ARG A 98 41.48 21.07 1.06
C ARG A 98 40.83 19.72 1.25
N THR A 99 41.56 18.79 1.82
CA THR A 99 40.95 17.51 2.21
C THR A 99 40.08 17.72 3.44
N ILE A 100 38.81 17.39 3.30
CA ILE A 100 37.83 17.37 4.39
C ILE A 100 37.56 15.93 4.82
N ILE A 101 36.65 15.75 5.76
CA ILE A 101 36.29 14.44 6.32
C ILE A 101 35.95 13.42 5.21
N ASN A 102 36.40 12.19 5.36
CA ASN A 102 36.19 11.06 4.43
C ASN A 102 36.86 11.23 3.05
N ASP A 103 38.06 11.78 3.03
CA ASP A 103 38.89 11.97 1.81
C ASP A 103 38.22 12.81 0.69
N LYS A 104 37.17 13.52 1.04
CA LYS A 104 36.59 14.50 0.11
C LYS A 104 37.47 15.75 0.05
N ILE A 105 37.53 16.34 -1.14
CA ILE A 105 38.29 17.56 -1.37
C ILE A 105 37.34 18.72 -1.59
N SER A 106 37.43 19.78 -0.78
CA SER A 106 36.80 21.06 -1.06
C SER A 106 37.63 21.88 -2.01
N HIS A 107 37.00 22.75 -2.78
CA HIS A 107 37.65 23.66 -3.69
C HIS A 107 37.12 25.06 -3.42
N THR A 108 37.97 25.98 -3.10
CA THR A 108 37.62 27.39 -2.95
C THR A 108 38.40 28.20 -3.99
N ALA A 109 37.69 28.96 -4.81
CA ALA A 109 38.32 29.82 -5.80
C ALA A 109 38.60 31.21 -5.23
N TYR A 110 39.75 31.73 -5.52
CA TYR A 110 40.21 33.07 -5.12
C TYR A 110 40.62 33.86 -6.34
N VAL A 111 40.41 35.17 -6.30
CA VAL A 111 40.90 36.12 -7.28
C VAL A 111 41.71 37.20 -6.55
N TYR A 112 42.84 37.56 -7.10
CA TYR A 112 43.65 38.68 -6.59
C TYR A 112 43.07 40.01 -7.07
N ASN A 113 42.67 40.87 -6.15
CA ASN A 113 42.02 42.15 -6.45
C ASN A 113 42.99 43.35 -6.49
N GLY A 114 44.31 43.10 -6.43
CA GLY A 114 45.35 44.12 -6.39
C GLY A 114 45.83 44.45 -4.98
N THR A 115 45.13 44.00 -3.94
CA THR A 115 45.51 44.21 -2.53
C THR A 115 45.58 42.87 -1.77
N ASN A 116 44.61 41.98 -2.00
CA ASN A 116 44.54 40.68 -1.35
C ASN A 116 43.86 39.65 -2.26
N TRP A 117 43.96 38.36 -1.86
CA TRP A 117 43.18 37.28 -2.42
C TRP A 117 41.78 37.29 -1.85
N ALA A 118 40.78 37.55 -2.69
CA ALA A 118 39.39 37.52 -2.31
C ALA A 118 38.75 36.19 -2.75
N ALA A 119 38.05 35.55 -1.86
CA ALA A 119 37.30 34.35 -2.22
C ALA A 119 36.23 34.70 -3.27
N CYS A 120 36.20 33.93 -4.35
CA CYS A 120 35.06 33.94 -5.26
C CYS A 120 34.02 33.04 -4.62
N ASP A 121 32.91 33.60 -4.15
CA ASP A 121 31.81 32.84 -3.62
C ASP A 121 31.32 31.87 -4.69
N GLY A 122 31.82 30.67 -4.61
CA GLY A 122 31.31 29.55 -5.42
C GLY A 122 29.87 29.30 -5.07
N ASN A 123 29.15 28.71 -6.00
CA ASN A 123 27.77 28.25 -5.78
C ASN A 123 27.82 27.13 -4.77
N TYR A 124 27.77 27.44 -3.44
CA TYR A 124 27.76 26.46 -2.37
C TYR A 124 26.44 25.72 -2.41
N ARG A 125 26.49 24.45 -2.80
CA ARG A 125 25.35 23.55 -2.69
C ARG A 125 25.31 22.98 -1.27
N ALA A 126 24.12 22.92 -0.70
CA ALA A 126 23.93 22.43 0.67
C ALA A 126 24.41 20.97 0.89
N ASP A 127 24.50 20.19 -0.18
CA ASP A 127 25.03 18.82 -0.19
C ASP A 127 26.57 18.74 -0.16
N ASN A 128 27.26 19.87 -0.46
CA ASN A 128 28.72 19.95 -0.53
C ASN A 128 29.37 20.67 0.66
N VAL A 129 28.59 21.29 1.54
CA VAL A 129 29.06 21.97 2.75
C VAL A 129 28.87 21.06 3.95
N TYR A 130 29.95 20.69 4.61
CA TYR A 130 29.96 19.80 5.77
C TYR A 130 30.30 20.55 7.05
N PHE A 131 29.73 20.09 8.16
CA PHE A 131 30.06 20.62 9.48
C PHE A 131 31.33 19.95 10.01
N ASP A 132 32.31 20.74 10.42
CA ASP A 132 33.57 20.24 10.99
C ASP A 132 33.39 19.84 12.47
N ASP A 133 32.43 20.43 13.16
CA ASP A 133 32.13 20.19 14.57
C ASP A 133 30.63 20.02 14.81
N ASP A 134 30.29 19.51 16.00
CA ASP A 134 28.94 19.44 16.49
C ASP A 134 28.39 20.82 16.82
N ILE A 135 27.10 21.04 16.59
CA ILE A 135 26.45 22.30 16.87
C ILE A 135 26.09 22.37 18.36
N THR A 136 26.65 23.35 19.08
CA THR A 136 26.26 23.61 20.48
C THR A 136 25.04 24.53 20.49
N TYR A 137 24.00 24.18 21.23
CA TYR A 137 22.77 24.96 21.35
C TYR A 137 22.35 25.13 22.80
N THR A 138 21.69 26.26 23.09
CA THR A 138 21.19 26.63 24.42
C THR A 138 19.71 26.92 24.47
N VAL A 139 19.05 26.88 23.30
CA VAL A 139 17.61 27.09 23.11
C VAL A 139 17.04 25.95 22.29
N ALA A 140 15.72 25.73 22.35
CA ALA A 140 15.08 24.76 21.46
C ALA A 140 15.28 25.15 20.00
N ILE A 141 15.67 24.17 19.17
CA ILE A 141 15.90 24.36 17.72
C ILE A 141 15.22 23.22 16.95
N GLY A 142 14.21 23.52 16.18
CA GLY A 142 13.48 22.51 15.39
C GLY A 142 12.95 21.39 16.28
N THR A 143 13.44 20.17 16.07
CA THR A 143 13.05 18.99 16.85
C THR A 143 13.79 18.85 18.18
N LEU A 144 14.83 19.65 18.41
CA LEU A 144 15.62 19.60 19.63
C LEU A 144 14.94 20.34 20.78
N ALA A 145 14.68 19.65 21.88
CA ALA A 145 14.11 20.24 23.08
C ALA A 145 15.06 21.28 23.71
N GLN A 146 14.47 22.23 24.46
CA GLN A 146 15.24 23.18 25.27
C GLN A 146 16.12 22.45 26.28
N PRO A 147 17.47 22.58 26.24
CA PRO A 147 18.31 21.98 27.24
C PRO A 147 18.29 22.78 28.54
N SER A 148 18.64 22.14 29.65
CA SER A 148 18.79 22.82 30.96
C SER A 148 20.07 23.66 31.07
N GLY A 149 20.86 23.71 30.01
CA GLY A 149 22.11 24.45 29.86
C GLY A 149 22.50 24.47 28.40
N SER A 150 23.72 24.07 28.04
CA SER A 150 24.13 23.83 26.66
C SER A 150 24.08 22.36 26.32
N ALA A 151 23.61 22.00 25.13
CA ALA A 151 23.66 20.65 24.59
C ALA A 151 24.35 20.67 23.23
N LYS A 152 24.78 19.51 22.75
CA LYS A 152 25.37 19.33 21.43
C LYS A 152 24.42 18.56 20.50
N PHE A 153 24.28 19.02 19.30
CA PHE A 153 23.67 18.29 18.21
C PHE A 153 24.78 17.69 17.33
N GLU A 154 24.74 16.41 17.08
CA GLU A 154 25.75 15.69 16.28
C GLU A 154 25.66 16.12 14.81
N ALA A 155 26.39 17.19 14.48
CA ALA A 155 26.47 17.73 13.12
C ALA A 155 27.78 17.37 12.41
N LYS A 156 28.82 17.04 13.18
CA LYS A 156 30.15 16.74 12.63
C LYS A 156 30.10 15.68 11.52
N GLY A 157 30.66 16.03 10.36
CA GLY A 157 30.69 15.16 9.18
C GLY A 157 29.36 15.05 8.40
N LYS A 158 28.33 15.74 8.84
CA LYS A 158 27.07 15.87 8.08
C LYS A 158 27.10 17.09 7.22
N ASN A 159 26.46 17.04 6.05
CA ASN A 159 26.28 18.23 5.22
C ASN A 159 25.09 19.08 5.70
N VAL A 160 24.99 20.29 5.17
CA VAL A 160 23.94 21.26 5.55
C VAL A 160 22.54 20.67 5.33
N GLU A 161 22.31 19.97 4.21
CA GLU A 161 21.03 19.33 3.94
C GLU A 161 20.65 18.30 4.99
N GLN A 162 21.59 17.43 5.38
CA GLN A 162 21.38 16.40 6.40
C GLN A 162 21.09 17.00 7.79
N VAL A 163 21.79 18.10 8.13
CA VAL A 163 21.57 18.80 9.40
C VAL A 163 20.20 19.47 9.40
N PHE A 164 19.81 20.18 8.35
CA PHE A 164 18.50 20.79 8.25
C PHE A 164 17.40 19.75 8.24
N ALA A 165 17.54 18.67 7.48
CA ALA A 165 16.55 17.56 7.49
C ALA A 165 16.34 17.01 8.89
N SER A 166 17.41 16.83 9.65
CA SER A 166 17.34 16.33 11.05
C SER A 166 16.67 17.33 11.99
N LEU A 167 16.96 18.64 11.83
CA LEU A 167 16.40 19.69 12.67
C LEU A 167 14.93 20.02 12.34
N MET A 168 14.53 19.84 11.09
CA MET A 168 13.18 20.15 10.61
C MET A 168 12.25 18.93 10.61
N ALA A 169 12.79 17.71 10.72
CA ALA A 169 11.99 16.49 10.77
C ALA A 169 11.14 16.50 12.05
N GLN A 170 9.83 16.60 11.89
CA GLN A 170 8.91 16.43 13.01
C GLN A 170 8.86 14.95 13.41
N GLU A 171 9.08 14.67 14.69
CA GLU A 171 8.97 13.32 15.20
C GLU A 171 7.52 12.81 15.07
N GLN A 172 7.37 11.67 14.42
CA GLN A 172 6.09 11.01 14.23
C GLN A 172 6.11 9.64 14.88
N ASN A 173 5.09 9.39 15.68
CA ASN A 173 4.90 8.10 16.29
C ASN A 173 4.51 7.05 15.23
N PRO A 174 4.96 5.80 15.38
CA PRO A 174 4.54 4.73 14.50
C PRO A 174 3.06 4.43 14.68
N SER A 175 2.34 4.23 13.57
CA SER A 175 1.06 3.57 13.60
C SER A 175 1.26 2.06 13.57
N LYS A 176 0.26 1.31 14.06
CA LYS A 176 0.30 -0.16 14.08
C LYS A 176 -0.95 -0.76 13.48
N SER A 177 -0.81 -1.91 12.82
CA SER A 177 -1.88 -2.85 12.56
C SER A 177 -1.79 -4.00 13.55
N ASN A 178 -2.92 -4.37 14.15
CA ASN A 178 -2.95 -5.44 15.15
C ASN A 178 -2.83 -6.82 14.48
N PRO A 179 -2.35 -7.84 15.22
CA PRO A 179 -2.41 -9.22 14.77
C PRO A 179 -3.85 -9.64 14.46
N ALA A 180 -4.00 -10.42 13.40
CA ALA A 180 -5.31 -10.90 12.95
C ALA A 180 -5.23 -12.37 12.56
N VAL A 181 -6.30 -13.12 12.83
CA VAL A 181 -6.44 -14.50 12.38
C VAL A 181 -7.09 -14.51 11.01
N SER A 182 -6.44 -15.10 10.02
CA SER A 182 -7.06 -15.50 8.76
C SER A 182 -7.59 -16.92 8.88
N PHE A 183 -8.67 -17.22 8.14
CA PHE A 183 -9.36 -18.47 8.29
C PHE A 183 -9.85 -19.01 6.95
N SER A 184 -9.48 -20.25 6.65
CA SER A 184 -9.97 -21.01 5.49
C SER A 184 -10.66 -22.26 5.98
N VAL A 185 -11.79 -22.59 5.41
CA VAL A 185 -12.54 -23.80 5.74
C VAL A 185 -13.00 -24.50 4.48
N GLU A 186 -12.78 -25.79 4.43
CA GLU A 186 -13.25 -26.71 3.40
C GLU A 186 -14.38 -27.59 3.95
N GLY A 187 -15.20 -28.14 3.06
CA GLY A 187 -16.31 -29.02 3.43
C GLY A 187 -17.70 -28.40 3.26
N GLY A 188 -17.75 -27.16 2.77
CA GLY A 188 -18.99 -26.47 2.42
C GLY A 188 -19.72 -25.87 3.61
N PHE A 189 -19.65 -24.54 3.68
CA PHE A 189 -20.51 -23.73 4.55
C PHE A 189 -21.73 -23.29 3.76
N GLY A 190 -22.80 -22.97 4.46
CA GLY A 190 -24.04 -22.53 3.87
C GLY A 190 -25.26 -23.20 4.52
N THR A 191 -26.35 -23.21 3.78
CA THR A 191 -27.61 -23.78 4.21
C THR A 191 -27.82 -25.15 3.56
N PHE A 192 -28.09 -26.15 4.38
CA PHE A 192 -28.29 -27.53 3.98
C PHE A 192 -29.66 -28.02 4.45
N GLU A 193 -30.08 -29.18 3.97
CA GLU A 193 -31.22 -29.84 4.57
C GLU A 193 -30.89 -30.19 6.06
N ILE A 194 -31.82 -29.88 6.96
CA ILE A 194 -31.64 -30.19 8.39
C ILE A 194 -31.32 -31.66 8.58
N GLY A 195 -30.33 -31.96 9.42
CA GLY A 195 -29.85 -33.32 9.65
C GLY A 195 -28.65 -33.72 8.78
N THR A 196 -28.35 -33.00 7.70
CA THR A 196 -27.16 -33.30 6.88
C THR A 196 -25.91 -33.26 7.74
N LYS A 197 -25.10 -34.32 7.67
CA LYS A 197 -23.79 -34.41 8.32
C LYS A 197 -22.67 -34.00 7.38
N LYS A 198 -21.74 -33.23 7.88
CA LYS A 198 -20.54 -32.78 7.13
C LYS A 198 -19.29 -32.91 7.99
N THR A 199 -18.18 -33.19 7.34
CA THR A 199 -16.85 -33.00 7.89
C THR A 199 -16.37 -31.61 7.48
N LEU A 200 -16.04 -30.78 8.46
CA LEU A 200 -15.58 -29.42 8.27
C LEU A 200 -14.09 -29.35 8.57
N SER A 201 -13.26 -29.22 7.54
CA SER A 201 -11.81 -29.02 7.67
C SER A 201 -11.50 -27.54 7.77
N TYR A 202 -10.55 -27.16 8.62
CA TYR A 202 -10.16 -25.77 8.81
C TYR A 202 -8.66 -25.59 8.77
N THR A 203 -8.24 -24.41 8.30
CA THR A 203 -6.89 -23.89 8.40
C THR A 203 -6.95 -22.45 8.88
N ALA A 204 -6.30 -22.17 9.99
CA ALA A 204 -6.17 -20.83 10.56
C ALA A 204 -4.72 -20.40 10.52
N ALA A 205 -4.46 -19.12 10.29
CA ALA A 205 -3.14 -18.54 10.34
C ALA A 205 -3.18 -17.19 11.05
N LEU A 206 -2.15 -16.88 11.85
CA LEU A 206 -1.99 -15.60 12.50
C LEU A 206 -1.13 -14.68 11.63
N SER A 207 -1.69 -13.52 11.25
CA SER A 207 -0.91 -12.40 10.75
C SER A 207 -0.33 -11.63 11.92
N ALA A 208 0.95 -11.36 11.87
CA ALA A 208 1.70 -10.75 12.98
C ALA A 208 1.37 -9.26 13.23
N GLY A 209 0.61 -8.62 12.34
CA GLY A 209 0.49 -7.18 12.33
C GLY A 209 1.75 -6.48 11.83
N SER A 210 1.79 -5.15 11.88
CA SER A 210 2.93 -4.37 11.41
C SER A 210 3.02 -3.01 12.11
N TYR A 211 4.19 -2.39 12.00
CA TYR A 211 4.44 -1.01 12.37
C TYR A 211 4.78 -0.19 11.13
N THR A 212 4.42 1.09 11.12
CA THR A 212 4.82 2.02 10.05
C THR A 212 6.33 2.26 10.07
N TYR A 213 6.92 2.34 11.27
CA TYR A 213 8.34 2.55 11.47
C TYR A 213 8.88 1.51 12.46
N GLY A 214 10.06 0.98 12.18
CA GLY A 214 10.77 0.05 13.06
C GLY A 214 10.87 -1.37 12.55
N PRO A 215 11.22 -2.32 13.42
CA PRO A 215 11.38 -3.71 13.05
C PRO A 215 10.03 -4.38 12.78
N ALA A 216 10.06 -5.54 12.13
CA ALA A 216 8.91 -6.43 12.09
C ALA A 216 8.46 -6.78 13.53
N THR A 217 7.16 -6.98 13.73
CA THR A 217 6.60 -7.23 15.07
C THR A 217 7.17 -8.47 15.75
N GLY A 218 7.60 -9.47 14.97
CA GLY A 218 8.09 -10.76 15.48
C GLY A 218 7.00 -11.63 16.15
N ILE A 219 5.73 -11.21 16.07
CA ILE A 219 4.61 -11.91 16.70
C ILE A 219 4.33 -13.22 15.98
N THR A 220 4.25 -14.29 16.77
CA THR A 220 3.83 -15.62 16.34
C THR A 220 2.78 -16.18 17.30
N ALA A 221 1.97 -17.13 16.82
CA ALA A 221 1.00 -17.78 17.69
C ALA A 221 1.71 -18.66 18.73
N GLN A 222 1.44 -18.43 19.99
CA GLN A 222 1.92 -19.24 21.12
C GLN A 222 1.00 -20.43 21.38
N SER A 223 -0.30 -20.25 21.19
CA SER A 223 -1.29 -21.33 21.30
C SER A 223 -2.52 -21.04 20.45
N TRP A 224 -3.23 -22.09 20.13
CA TRP A 224 -4.49 -22.06 19.40
C TRP A 224 -5.61 -22.65 20.23
N SER A 225 -6.80 -22.10 20.06
CA SER A 225 -8.06 -22.63 20.54
C SER A 225 -9.06 -22.57 19.40
N VAL A 226 -9.46 -23.72 18.87
CA VAL A 226 -10.42 -23.79 17.77
C VAL A 226 -11.60 -24.65 18.19
N SER A 227 -12.81 -24.10 18.15
CA SER A 227 -14.05 -24.77 18.52
C SER A 227 -15.07 -24.64 17.39
N CYS A 228 -16.00 -25.58 17.34
CA CYS A 228 -17.19 -25.50 16.47
C CYS A 228 -18.43 -25.33 17.36
N THR A 229 -19.22 -24.31 17.12
CA THR A 229 -20.41 -24.01 17.90
C THR A 229 -21.35 -25.24 17.94
N GLY A 230 -21.74 -25.67 19.12
CA GLY A 230 -22.63 -26.84 19.32
C GLY A 230 -21.99 -28.19 19.00
N VAL A 231 -20.65 -28.24 18.86
CA VAL A 231 -19.88 -29.48 18.73
C VAL A 231 -18.92 -29.57 19.91
N ALA A 232 -18.93 -30.72 20.59
CA ALA A 232 -18.07 -30.93 21.75
C ALA A 232 -16.59 -30.98 21.36
N GLY A 233 -15.72 -30.49 22.25
CA GLY A 233 -14.27 -30.49 22.11
C GLY A 233 -13.71 -29.25 21.45
N THR A 234 -12.49 -28.90 21.89
CA THR A 234 -11.70 -27.80 21.36
C THR A 234 -10.40 -28.38 20.79
N LYS A 235 -9.99 -27.88 19.63
CA LYS A 235 -8.72 -28.23 19.00
C LYS A 235 -7.66 -27.18 19.37
N THR A 236 -6.42 -27.63 19.53
CA THR A 236 -5.29 -26.77 19.91
C THR A 236 -4.29 -26.53 18.78
N THR A 237 -4.65 -26.95 17.56
CA THR A 237 -3.84 -26.81 16.36
C THR A 237 -4.47 -25.83 15.38
N PRO A 238 -3.68 -25.11 14.57
CA PRO A 238 -4.21 -24.18 13.57
C PRO A 238 -4.92 -24.89 12.41
N THR A 239 -4.71 -26.19 12.27
CA THR A 239 -5.37 -27.02 11.25
C THR A 239 -6.05 -28.22 11.89
N GLY A 240 -7.14 -28.68 11.31
CA GLY A 240 -7.86 -29.83 11.81
C GLY A 240 -9.23 -30.02 11.18
N THR A 241 -9.99 -30.98 11.76
CA THR A 241 -11.33 -31.31 11.27
C THR A 241 -12.30 -31.44 12.45
N PHE A 242 -13.58 -31.09 12.18
CA PHE A 242 -14.74 -31.45 12.98
C PHE A 242 -15.57 -32.40 12.14
N GLU A 243 -15.66 -33.64 12.57
CA GLU A 243 -16.38 -34.69 11.87
C GLU A 243 -17.85 -34.76 12.29
N ASN A 244 -18.70 -35.23 11.39
CA ASN A 244 -20.11 -35.47 11.63
C ASN A 244 -20.87 -34.26 12.21
N VAL A 245 -20.49 -33.06 11.80
CA VAL A 245 -21.18 -31.85 12.19
C VAL A 245 -22.57 -31.85 11.57
N VAL A 246 -23.61 -31.88 12.40
CA VAL A 246 -25.00 -31.94 11.96
C VAL A 246 -25.52 -30.55 11.65
N ALA A 247 -26.14 -30.37 10.48
CA ALA A 247 -26.84 -29.15 10.11
C ALA A 247 -28.14 -29.02 10.94
N GLU A 248 -28.18 -28.10 11.86
CA GLU A 248 -29.32 -27.80 12.73
C GLU A 248 -29.90 -26.41 12.42
N SER A 249 -31.10 -26.13 12.95
CA SER A 249 -31.73 -24.82 12.79
C SER A 249 -30.87 -23.67 13.36
N ASN A 250 -30.11 -23.95 14.41
CA ASN A 250 -29.15 -23.02 14.97
C ASN A 250 -27.88 -23.02 14.12
N SER A 251 -27.43 -21.82 13.72
CA SER A 251 -26.21 -21.66 12.96
C SER A 251 -24.99 -22.14 13.74
N LYS A 252 -24.15 -22.93 13.08
CA LYS A 252 -22.86 -23.37 13.61
C LYS A 252 -21.75 -22.62 12.90
N ARG A 253 -20.69 -22.29 13.65
CA ARG A 253 -19.49 -21.64 13.13
C ARG A 253 -18.27 -22.28 13.76
N ILE A 254 -17.17 -22.34 13.03
CA ILE A 254 -15.88 -22.60 13.63
C ILE A 254 -15.30 -21.26 14.06
N VAL A 255 -14.81 -21.22 15.28
CA VAL A 255 -14.16 -20.05 15.90
C VAL A 255 -12.72 -20.44 16.18
N ALA A 256 -11.77 -19.69 15.60
CA ALA A 256 -10.35 -19.89 15.83
C ALA A 256 -9.76 -18.68 16.57
N THR A 257 -9.12 -18.94 17.71
CA THR A 257 -8.45 -17.94 18.52
C THR A 257 -6.98 -18.30 18.65
N ALA A 258 -6.08 -17.37 18.31
CA ALA A 258 -4.65 -17.46 18.55
C ALA A 258 -4.26 -16.56 19.72
N GLN A 259 -3.48 -17.09 20.67
CA GLN A 259 -2.80 -16.28 21.69
C GLN A 259 -1.42 -15.91 21.19
N TYR A 260 -0.96 -14.70 21.46
CA TYR A 260 0.36 -14.22 21.08
C TYR A 260 1.01 -13.38 22.18
N GLY A 261 2.34 -13.34 22.19
CA GLY A 261 3.13 -12.53 23.11
C GLY A 261 3.32 -11.10 22.65
N ASP A 262 4.11 -10.33 23.41
CA ASP A 262 4.50 -8.98 23.07
C ASP A 262 5.28 -8.96 21.75
N GLY A 263 4.95 -7.99 20.91
CA GLY A 263 5.72 -7.69 19.70
C GLY A 263 7.01 -6.93 20.02
N ALA A 264 7.88 -6.76 19.02
CA ALA A 264 9.02 -5.89 19.12
C ALA A 264 8.60 -4.44 19.42
N ILE A 265 9.48 -3.67 20.06
CA ILE A 265 9.24 -2.24 20.29
C ILE A 265 9.41 -1.50 18.96
N PRO A 266 8.40 -0.77 18.47
CA PRO A 266 8.53 0.07 17.27
C PRO A 266 9.39 1.30 17.56
N VAL A 267 9.80 1.99 16.50
CA VAL A 267 10.52 3.26 16.61
C VAL A 267 9.72 4.39 15.98
N THR A 268 10.06 5.63 16.30
CA THR A 268 9.55 6.80 15.57
C THR A 268 10.20 6.89 14.18
N ASN A 269 9.72 7.79 13.33
CA ASN A 269 10.37 8.08 12.03
C ASN A 269 11.82 8.55 12.16
N LEU A 270 12.24 8.99 13.36
CA LEU A 270 13.61 9.38 13.68
C LEU A 270 14.46 8.25 14.29
N GLY A 271 13.89 7.05 14.45
CA GLY A 271 14.58 5.89 14.99
C GLY A 271 14.54 5.76 16.51
N ASN A 272 13.82 6.62 17.23
CA ASN A 272 13.72 6.56 18.69
C ASN A 272 12.74 5.45 19.11
N PRO A 273 13.07 4.59 20.10
CA PRO A 273 12.16 3.59 20.61
C PRO A 273 10.84 4.20 21.12
N TYR A 274 9.72 3.58 20.76
CA TYR A 274 8.38 4.05 21.16
C TYR A 274 7.58 2.93 21.81
N GLU A 275 7.81 2.70 23.11
CA GLU A 275 7.18 1.62 23.89
C GLU A 275 5.64 1.70 23.92
N ALA A 276 5.07 2.91 23.94
CA ALA A 276 3.62 3.09 23.92
C ALA A 276 2.95 2.57 22.62
N GLY A 277 3.71 2.46 21.54
CA GLY A 277 3.25 1.90 20.26
C GLY A 277 3.37 0.38 20.18
N GLN A 278 4.04 -0.29 21.11
CA GLN A 278 4.24 -1.73 21.08
C GLN A 278 2.90 -2.49 21.06
N ILE A 279 2.81 -3.53 20.25
CA ILE A 279 1.72 -4.49 20.31
C ILE A 279 1.97 -5.38 21.52
N LYS A 280 1.08 -5.31 22.49
CA LYS A 280 1.18 -6.13 23.72
C LYS A 280 0.56 -7.50 23.50
N ALA A 281 0.97 -8.46 24.33
CA ALA A 281 0.42 -9.80 24.37
C ALA A 281 -1.11 -9.77 24.41
N GLY A 282 -1.73 -10.68 23.69
CA GLY A 282 -3.18 -10.71 23.56
C GLY A 282 -3.68 -11.88 22.74
N SER A 283 -4.88 -11.74 22.23
CA SER A 283 -5.50 -12.74 21.37
C SER A 283 -6.12 -12.13 20.13
N ALA A 284 -6.12 -12.89 19.05
CA ALA A 284 -6.85 -12.58 17.82
C ALA A 284 -7.81 -13.73 17.51
N THR A 285 -9.03 -13.40 17.08
CA THR A 285 -10.08 -14.38 16.83
C THR A 285 -10.70 -14.15 15.46
N ALA A 286 -11.00 -15.25 14.75
CA ALA A 286 -11.77 -15.24 13.52
C ALA A 286 -12.86 -16.31 13.54
N ASN A 287 -13.94 -16.06 12.81
CA ASN A 287 -15.08 -16.95 12.66
C ASN A 287 -15.21 -17.40 11.20
N SER A 288 -15.59 -18.66 10.99
CA SER A 288 -15.99 -19.14 9.68
C SER A 288 -17.33 -18.55 9.22
N LYS A 289 -17.70 -18.85 7.97
CA LYS A 289 -19.08 -18.72 7.49
C LYS A 289 -20.00 -19.64 8.27
N GLU A 290 -21.31 -19.45 8.14
CA GLU A 290 -22.31 -20.25 8.82
C GLU A 290 -22.50 -21.61 8.15
N PHE A 291 -22.74 -22.61 8.96
CA PHE A 291 -23.25 -23.93 8.61
C PHE A 291 -24.61 -24.10 9.31
N LYS A 292 -25.68 -24.16 8.53
CA LYS A 292 -27.05 -24.15 9.06
C LYS A 292 -27.93 -25.14 8.35
N GLY A 293 -28.82 -25.79 9.10
CA GLY A 293 -29.85 -26.65 8.59
C GLY A 293 -31.21 -25.95 8.45
N VAL A 294 -31.89 -26.20 7.36
CA VAL A 294 -33.29 -25.77 7.15
C VAL A 294 -34.14 -26.95 6.71
N ARG A 295 -35.43 -26.87 6.97
CA ARG A 295 -36.36 -27.85 6.43
C ARG A 295 -36.50 -27.65 4.95
N TYR A 296 -36.62 -28.74 4.18
CA TYR A 296 -36.86 -28.70 2.74
C TYR A 296 -38.34 -28.91 2.45
N MET A 297 -38.81 -28.37 1.34
CA MET A 297 -40.05 -28.70 0.67
C MET A 297 -39.79 -29.83 -0.29
N PHE A 298 -40.81 -30.68 -0.50
CA PHE A 298 -40.74 -31.80 -1.42
C PHE A 298 -41.94 -31.76 -2.36
N TRP A 299 -41.75 -32.02 -3.63
CA TRP A 299 -42.85 -32.05 -4.60
C TRP A 299 -42.49 -32.91 -5.82
N GLY A 300 -43.55 -33.35 -6.47
CA GLY A 300 -43.44 -34.15 -7.68
C GLY A 300 -44.54 -35.19 -7.82
N PRO A 301 -44.48 -35.96 -8.92
CA PRO A 301 -45.36 -37.05 -9.14
C PRO A 301 -45.08 -38.27 -8.25
N MET A 302 -46.10 -39.03 -7.93
CA MET A 302 -45.99 -40.38 -7.38
C MET A 302 -46.57 -41.37 -8.39
N THR A 303 -45.84 -42.40 -8.74
CA THR A 303 -46.28 -43.48 -9.68
C THR A 303 -47.05 -44.60 -8.96
N GLU A 304 -47.02 -44.64 -7.66
CA GLU A 304 -47.73 -45.61 -6.84
C GLU A 304 -48.73 -44.90 -5.94
N ASP A 305 -49.84 -45.53 -5.68
CA ASP A 305 -50.85 -45.03 -4.71
C ASP A 305 -50.55 -45.53 -3.31
N ILE A 306 -49.42 -45.12 -2.77
CA ILE A 306 -48.96 -45.45 -1.43
C ILE A 306 -49.37 -44.39 -0.40
N ALA A 307 -49.37 -44.79 0.86
CA ALA A 307 -49.64 -43.87 1.97
C ALA A 307 -48.60 -42.74 2.04
N LEU A 308 -49.07 -41.56 2.41
CA LEU A 308 -48.21 -40.40 2.63
C LEU A 308 -47.53 -40.54 4.00
N ASN A 309 -46.23 -40.79 3.98
CA ASN A 309 -45.39 -40.87 5.16
C ASN A 309 -44.03 -40.23 4.90
N SER A 310 -43.12 -40.17 5.88
CA SER A 310 -41.80 -39.56 5.73
C SER A 310 -41.04 -40.09 4.52
N ALA A 311 -41.01 -41.42 4.35
CA ALA A 311 -40.27 -42.07 3.28
C ALA A 311 -40.81 -41.70 1.89
N SER A 312 -42.15 -41.82 1.71
CA SER A 312 -42.79 -41.51 0.42
C SER A 312 -42.66 -40.01 0.02
N ILE A 313 -42.76 -39.10 1.00
CA ILE A 313 -42.55 -37.65 0.74
C ILE A 313 -41.11 -37.37 0.39
N ARG A 314 -40.17 -37.94 1.10
CA ARG A 314 -38.74 -37.72 0.84
C ARG A 314 -38.24 -38.33 -0.50
N ALA A 315 -39.00 -39.31 -1.01
CA ALA A 315 -38.73 -39.94 -2.31
C ALA A 315 -39.23 -39.10 -3.51
N LEU A 316 -39.99 -38.02 -3.28
CA LEU A 316 -40.46 -37.14 -4.36
C LEU A 316 -39.26 -36.59 -5.17
N SER A 317 -39.46 -36.43 -6.47
CA SER A 317 -38.41 -36.13 -7.43
C SER A 317 -37.73 -34.74 -7.23
N HIS A 318 -38.42 -33.82 -6.58
CA HIS A 318 -37.94 -32.46 -6.35
C HIS A 318 -37.92 -32.11 -4.87
N LYS A 319 -36.84 -31.43 -4.47
CA LYS A 319 -36.72 -30.89 -3.13
C LYS A 319 -35.89 -29.63 -3.08
N GLU A 320 -36.22 -28.69 -2.22
CA GLU A 320 -35.50 -27.47 -2.00
C GLU A 320 -35.77 -26.88 -0.62
N ALA A 321 -34.87 -26.00 -0.14
CA ALA A 321 -35.04 -25.27 1.10
C ALA A 321 -36.42 -24.56 1.16
N ALA A 322 -37.16 -24.73 2.24
CA ALA A 322 -38.49 -24.14 2.40
C ALA A 322 -38.40 -22.60 2.33
N ALA A 323 -39.17 -22.04 1.41
CA ALA A 323 -39.25 -20.60 1.20
C ALA A 323 -40.61 -20.22 0.55
N LYS A 324 -41.05 -18.98 0.74
CA LYS A 324 -42.21 -18.42 0.03
C LYS A 324 -41.76 -18.04 -1.39
N LYS A 325 -42.18 -18.83 -2.37
CA LYS A 325 -41.78 -18.66 -3.77
C LYS A 325 -42.62 -19.49 -4.72
N THR A 326 -42.50 -19.22 -5.99
CA THR A 326 -42.99 -20.14 -7.03
C THR A 326 -41.91 -21.19 -7.30
N LEU A 327 -42.27 -22.44 -7.22
CA LEU A 327 -41.40 -23.58 -7.53
C LEU A 327 -41.11 -23.61 -9.02
N ALA A 328 -39.98 -24.18 -9.40
CA ALA A 328 -39.72 -24.46 -10.81
C ALA A 328 -40.84 -25.36 -11.40
N THR A 329 -41.20 -25.07 -12.62
CA THR A 329 -42.19 -25.89 -13.33
C THR A 329 -41.69 -27.31 -13.46
N PHE A 330 -42.56 -28.29 -13.15
CA PHE A 330 -42.25 -29.72 -13.21
C PHE A 330 -43.35 -30.48 -13.93
N GLY A 331 -43.00 -31.61 -14.50
CA GLY A 331 -43.93 -32.46 -15.24
C GLY A 331 -44.52 -33.55 -14.39
N ALA A 332 -45.68 -34.04 -14.76
CA ALA A 332 -46.30 -35.24 -14.18
C ALA A 332 -45.49 -36.50 -14.47
N GLY A 333 -44.88 -36.61 -15.66
CA GLY A 333 -44.18 -37.80 -16.07
C GLY A 333 -45.10 -38.99 -16.36
N ALA A 334 -44.50 -40.11 -16.78
CA ALA A 334 -45.23 -41.33 -17.08
C ALA A 334 -45.77 -41.96 -15.81
N ASP A 335 -46.94 -42.55 -15.92
CA ASP A 335 -47.61 -43.37 -14.90
C ASP A 335 -47.91 -42.69 -13.55
N ALA A 336 -47.96 -41.35 -13.53
CA ALA A 336 -48.30 -40.63 -12.31
C ALA A 336 -49.72 -40.99 -11.84
N LYS A 337 -49.84 -41.35 -10.58
CA LYS A 337 -51.10 -41.61 -9.91
C LYS A 337 -51.60 -40.44 -9.10
N LYS A 338 -50.67 -39.61 -8.61
CA LYS A 338 -50.96 -38.36 -7.91
C LYS A 338 -49.76 -37.40 -7.98
N ILE A 339 -50.05 -36.13 -7.88
CA ILE A 339 -49.05 -35.06 -7.74
C ILE A 339 -49.10 -34.60 -6.29
N VAL A 340 -47.97 -34.56 -5.64
CA VAL A 340 -47.83 -34.24 -4.21
C VAL A 340 -46.95 -33.02 -4.02
N VAL A 341 -47.38 -32.12 -3.14
CA VAL A 341 -46.57 -30.98 -2.65
C VAL A 341 -46.61 -31.01 -1.14
N ALA A 342 -45.47 -31.20 -0.51
CA ALA A 342 -45.30 -31.27 0.93
C ALA A 342 -44.40 -30.12 1.41
N VAL A 343 -44.90 -29.28 2.30
CA VAL A 343 -44.18 -28.14 2.86
C VAL A 343 -44.19 -28.19 4.39
N PRO A 344 -43.15 -27.73 5.06
CA PRO A 344 -43.14 -27.64 6.52
C PRO A 344 -44.32 -26.82 7.04
N ALA A 345 -44.87 -27.19 8.18
CA ALA A 345 -45.96 -26.44 8.82
C ALA A 345 -45.60 -24.93 8.92
N GLY A 346 -46.54 -24.07 8.52
CA GLY A 346 -46.31 -22.62 8.43
C GLY A 346 -46.17 -22.12 7.00
N TYR A 347 -45.90 -22.99 6.04
CA TYR A 347 -46.01 -22.72 4.62
C TYR A 347 -47.31 -23.28 4.05
N LYS A 348 -47.78 -22.74 2.92
CA LYS A 348 -48.98 -23.21 2.25
C LYS A 348 -48.89 -23.09 0.74
N VAL A 349 -49.52 -23.98 0.03
CA VAL A 349 -49.77 -23.80 -1.41
C VAL A 349 -50.81 -22.71 -1.59
N THR A 350 -50.47 -21.64 -2.33
CA THR A 350 -51.34 -20.50 -2.55
C THR A 350 -51.85 -20.43 -3.96
N LYS A 351 -51.09 -20.98 -4.92
CA LYS A 351 -51.50 -21.01 -6.33
C LYS A 351 -50.87 -22.20 -7.05
N VAL A 352 -51.62 -22.83 -7.93
CA VAL A 352 -51.10 -23.84 -8.85
C VAL A 352 -51.60 -23.51 -10.26
N LEU A 353 -50.69 -23.38 -11.19
CA LEU A 353 -50.95 -23.20 -12.60
C LEU A 353 -50.50 -24.43 -13.38
N MET A 354 -51.21 -24.72 -14.48
CA MET A 354 -50.84 -25.77 -15.44
C MET A 354 -50.35 -25.12 -16.75
N PRO A 355 -49.02 -24.91 -16.93
CA PRO A 355 -48.46 -24.33 -18.14
C PRO A 355 -48.81 -25.09 -19.41
N SER A 356 -48.86 -26.43 -19.33
CA SER A 356 -49.32 -27.28 -20.45
C SER A 356 -50.74 -27.04 -20.89
N ALA A 357 -51.59 -26.48 -20.02
CA ALA A 357 -52.96 -26.13 -20.29
C ALA A 357 -53.19 -24.58 -20.34
N MET A 358 -52.32 -23.83 -21.00
CA MET A 358 -52.36 -22.37 -21.13
C MET A 358 -52.39 -21.63 -19.78
N ASN A 359 -51.68 -22.14 -18.77
CA ASN A 359 -51.69 -21.61 -17.42
C ASN A 359 -53.04 -21.67 -16.69
N ALA A 360 -53.83 -22.67 -17.01
CA ALA A 360 -55.10 -22.90 -16.28
C ALA A 360 -54.86 -22.99 -14.76
N ASP A 361 -55.75 -22.40 -13.97
CA ASP A 361 -55.64 -22.40 -12.52
C ASP A 361 -56.18 -23.75 -11.98
N ALA A 362 -55.29 -24.56 -11.42
CA ALA A 362 -55.59 -25.84 -10.83
C ALA A 362 -55.56 -25.82 -9.28
N THR A 363 -55.48 -24.64 -8.65
CA THR A 363 -55.31 -24.48 -7.22
C THR A 363 -56.35 -25.23 -6.42
N ALA A 364 -57.62 -25.19 -6.81
CA ALA A 364 -58.71 -25.88 -6.13
C ALA A 364 -58.63 -27.40 -6.24
N SER A 365 -57.94 -27.91 -7.25
CA SER A 365 -57.76 -29.36 -7.46
C SER A 365 -56.65 -29.97 -6.58
N PHE A 366 -55.77 -29.13 -6.02
CA PHE A 366 -54.80 -29.56 -5.04
C PHE A 366 -55.40 -29.51 -3.64
N VAL A 367 -55.80 -30.65 -3.16
CA VAL A 367 -56.54 -30.78 -1.88
C VAL A 367 -55.52 -30.93 -0.72
N LYS A 368 -55.59 -30.00 0.24
CA LYS A 368 -54.82 -30.16 1.49
C LYS A 368 -55.32 -31.34 2.26
N GLN A 369 -54.40 -32.19 2.66
CA GLN A 369 -54.73 -33.35 3.54
C GLN A 369 -55.04 -32.88 4.96
N ASN A 370 -56.04 -33.51 5.59
CA ASN A 370 -56.52 -33.14 6.93
C ASN A 370 -55.49 -33.47 8.03
N THR A 371 -54.65 -34.48 7.80
CA THR A 371 -53.63 -34.91 8.75
C THR A 371 -52.26 -34.48 8.25
N GLN A 372 -51.51 -33.82 9.11
CA GLN A 372 -50.10 -33.50 8.86
C GLN A 372 -49.26 -34.76 8.86
N VAL A 373 -48.28 -34.80 7.97
CA VAL A 373 -47.31 -35.91 7.90
C VAL A 373 -46.05 -35.51 8.66
N GLN A 374 -45.58 -36.39 9.55
CA GLN A 374 -44.29 -36.23 10.22
C GLN A 374 -43.19 -36.62 9.25
N VAL A 375 -42.39 -35.62 8.79
CA VAL A 375 -41.30 -35.82 7.82
C VAL A 375 -39.97 -35.61 8.52
N GLU A 376 -39.11 -36.61 8.48
CA GLU A 376 -37.73 -36.55 8.97
C GLU A 376 -36.87 -35.56 8.15
N GLY A 377 -35.81 -35.05 8.76
CA GLY A 377 -34.74 -34.38 8.05
C GLY A 377 -33.80 -35.37 7.34
N ALA A 378 -32.71 -34.87 6.80
CA ALA A 378 -31.69 -35.74 6.23
C ALA A 378 -31.13 -36.71 7.29
N GLU A 379 -30.72 -37.87 6.84
CA GLU A 379 -30.10 -38.90 7.69
C GLU A 379 -30.90 -39.26 8.97
N GLY A 380 -32.24 -39.29 8.87
CA GLY A 380 -33.11 -39.64 9.99
C GLY A 380 -33.21 -38.56 11.08
N TYR A 381 -32.87 -37.30 10.78
CA TYR A 381 -33.02 -36.21 11.75
C TYR A 381 -34.47 -36.03 12.16
N ALA A 382 -34.67 -35.64 13.42
CA ALA A 382 -35.98 -35.52 14.07
C ALA A 382 -37.09 -34.99 13.14
N ALA A 383 -38.18 -35.74 13.04
CA ALA A 383 -39.31 -35.42 12.20
C ALA A 383 -40.00 -34.11 12.64
N THR A 384 -40.66 -33.44 11.69
CA THR A 384 -41.55 -32.32 11.97
C THR A 384 -42.81 -32.42 11.10
N ALA A 385 -43.83 -31.70 11.48
CA ALA A 385 -45.11 -31.70 10.79
C ALA A 385 -45.01 -30.99 9.43
N TYR A 386 -45.55 -31.62 8.40
CA TYR A 386 -45.71 -31.09 7.05
C TYR A 386 -47.16 -31.01 6.67
N ASP A 387 -47.56 -29.91 6.08
CA ASP A 387 -48.81 -29.81 5.36
C ASP A 387 -48.60 -30.38 3.95
N VAL A 388 -49.52 -31.21 3.50
CA VAL A 388 -49.42 -31.92 2.21
C VAL A 388 -50.64 -31.62 1.36
N TRP A 389 -50.40 -31.21 0.11
CA TRP A 389 -51.45 -31.04 -0.91
C TRP A 389 -51.28 -32.13 -1.94
N VAL A 390 -52.44 -32.71 -2.35
CA VAL A 390 -52.48 -33.80 -3.30
C VAL A 390 -53.47 -33.47 -4.43
N TYR A 391 -53.02 -33.65 -5.66
CA TYR A 391 -53.84 -33.69 -6.85
C TYR A 391 -53.91 -35.17 -7.32
N GLN A 392 -55.09 -35.76 -7.31
CA GLN A 392 -55.31 -37.17 -7.63
C GLN A 392 -56.58 -37.31 -8.45
N PRO A 393 -56.57 -36.98 -9.74
CA PRO A 393 -57.68 -37.23 -10.68
C PRO A 393 -57.70 -38.71 -11.05
N ALA A 394 -58.73 -39.13 -11.78
CA ALA A 394 -58.86 -40.50 -12.29
C ALA A 394 -57.72 -40.91 -13.24
N SER A 395 -57.13 -39.96 -13.96
CA SER A 395 -55.96 -40.13 -14.79
C SER A 395 -55.17 -38.78 -14.88
N ILE A 396 -53.84 -38.89 -14.98
CA ILE A 396 -52.94 -37.75 -15.16
C ILE A 396 -52.23 -37.96 -16.50
N ASP A 397 -52.29 -36.97 -17.38
CA ASP A 397 -51.55 -36.99 -18.63
C ASP A 397 -50.07 -36.76 -18.36
N SER A 398 -49.21 -37.57 -18.98
CA SER A 398 -47.77 -37.49 -18.80
C SER A 398 -47.16 -36.17 -19.28
N SER A 399 -47.88 -35.46 -20.18
CA SER A 399 -47.49 -34.14 -20.70
C SER A 399 -47.88 -32.98 -19.77
N GLU A 400 -48.67 -33.22 -18.73
CA GLU A 400 -49.05 -32.15 -17.79
C GLU A 400 -47.87 -31.60 -17.03
N THR A 401 -47.89 -30.27 -16.91
CA THR A 401 -46.88 -29.53 -16.16
C THR A 401 -47.49 -28.63 -15.10
N TYR A 402 -46.80 -28.41 -14.01
CA TYR A 402 -47.29 -27.65 -12.85
C TYR A 402 -46.29 -26.60 -12.40
N ALA A 403 -46.81 -25.38 -12.14
CA ALA A 403 -46.10 -24.30 -11.46
C ALA A 403 -46.81 -23.99 -10.16
N VAL A 404 -46.18 -24.29 -9.04
CA VAL A 404 -46.76 -24.20 -7.69
C VAL A 404 -46.18 -23.01 -6.95
N THR A 405 -47.01 -22.16 -6.38
CA THR A 405 -46.59 -21.02 -5.56
C THR A 405 -46.85 -21.34 -4.08
N ILE A 406 -45.80 -21.16 -3.29
CA ILE A 406 -45.78 -21.33 -1.83
C ILE A 406 -45.85 -19.96 -1.17
N GLY A 407 -46.75 -19.78 -0.20
CA GLY A 407 -46.94 -18.54 0.56
C GLY A 407 -46.70 -18.66 2.06
#